data_86f6c4f93fb5e66525169951e5bf0095
#
_entry.id   86f6c4f93fb5e66525169951e5bf0095
#
_cell.length_a   1.000
_cell.length_b   1.000
_cell.length_c   1.000
_cell.angle_alpha   90.00
_cell.angle_beta   90.00
_cell.angle_gamma   90.00
#
_symmetry.space_group_name_H-M   'P 1'
#
loop_
_entity.id
_entity.type
_entity.pdbx_description
1 polymer ?
#
loop_
_entity_poly.entity_id
_entity_poly.type
_entity_poly.pdbx_seq_one_letter_code
_entity_poly.pdbx_strand_id
1 'polypeptide(L)'
;ESIYAGHKILVFSQFVQMLKLIKEKLDSEEINYEYLDGSTKNRMEVVNKFNESEDKKVFLLSLKASGTGLNLTSADIVIHVDPWWNPQIERQATDRAHRMGQNKKVMVYKLITKGTVEEKMLKLQDRKKEVFDAVIDSNSGSLSKVTWNDIQELLSVK
;
A
#
# COMPACT_ATOMS: atom_id res chain seq x y z
N GLU A 1 -19.13 4.29 -2.40
CA GLU A 1 -19.87 3.49 -1.39
C GLU A 1 -19.18 3.49 -0.03
N SER A 2 -17.93 3.05 0.10
CA SER A 2 -17.23 2.94 1.40
C SER A 2 -17.14 4.27 2.17
N ILE A 3 -16.91 5.38 1.47
CA ILE A 3 -16.88 6.73 2.07
C ILE A 3 -18.24 7.09 2.69
N TYR A 4 -19.32 6.81 1.99
CA TYR A 4 -20.68 7.08 2.45
C TYR A 4 -21.09 6.16 3.61
N ALA A 5 -20.50 4.96 3.70
CA ALA A 5 -20.65 4.05 4.83
C ALA A 5 -19.84 4.47 6.08
N GLY A 6 -19.13 5.58 6.02
CA GLY A 6 -18.37 6.13 7.15
C GLY A 6 -16.96 5.59 7.33
N HIS A 7 -16.47 4.80 6.35
CA HIS A 7 -15.09 4.28 6.37
C HIS A 7 -14.07 5.36 6.06
N LYS A 8 -12.90 5.27 6.69
CA LYS A 8 -11.71 6.06 6.33
C LYS A 8 -10.72 5.19 5.55
N ILE A 9 -10.24 5.72 4.44
CA ILE A 9 -9.52 5.00 3.40
C ILE A 9 -8.11 5.56 3.24
N LEU A 10 -7.10 4.70 3.33
CA LEU A 10 -5.73 5.00 2.92
C LEU A 10 -5.52 4.49 1.50
N VAL A 11 -5.01 5.34 0.63
CA VAL A 11 -4.69 5.00 -0.75
C VAL A 11 -3.19 5.17 -0.96
N PHE A 12 -2.50 4.07 -1.16
CA PHE A 12 -1.06 4.04 -1.39
C PHE A 12 -0.72 3.84 -2.86
N SER A 13 0.25 4.61 -3.35
CA SER A 13 0.89 4.39 -4.63
C SER A 13 2.39 4.67 -4.56
N GLN A 14 3.19 3.95 -5.34
CA GLN A 14 4.60 4.26 -5.54
C GLN A 14 4.78 5.47 -6.47
N PHE A 15 3.79 5.74 -7.33
CA PHE A 15 3.83 6.79 -8.33
C PHE A 15 3.07 8.03 -7.87
N VAL A 16 3.80 9.12 -7.62
CA VAL A 16 3.21 10.42 -7.28
C VAL A 16 2.25 10.91 -8.37
N GLN A 17 2.54 10.62 -9.63
CA GLN A 17 1.66 10.97 -10.76
C GLN A 17 0.30 10.26 -10.69
N MET A 18 0.29 8.98 -10.30
CA MET A 18 -0.97 8.25 -10.07
C MET A 18 -1.79 8.89 -8.96
N LEU A 19 -1.14 9.27 -7.85
CA LEU A 19 -1.84 9.97 -6.76
C LEU A 19 -2.41 11.32 -7.21
N LYS A 20 -1.74 12.03 -8.11
CA LYS A 20 -2.27 13.29 -8.70
C LYS A 20 -3.52 13.05 -9.54
N LEU A 21 -3.54 12.01 -10.37
CA LEU A 21 -4.72 11.64 -11.15
C LEU A 21 -5.91 11.27 -10.25
N ILE A 22 -5.64 10.51 -9.17
CA ILE A 22 -6.68 10.18 -8.18
C ILE A 22 -7.16 11.45 -7.48
N LYS A 23 -6.26 12.36 -7.13
CA LYS A 23 -6.59 13.67 -6.55
C LYS A 23 -7.53 14.45 -7.45
N GLU A 24 -7.21 14.61 -8.74
CA GLU A 24 -8.06 15.31 -9.72
C GLU A 24 -9.47 14.67 -9.78
N LYS A 25 -9.55 13.35 -9.70
CA LYS A 25 -10.83 12.65 -9.68
C LYS A 25 -11.61 12.92 -8.38
N LEU A 26 -10.95 12.90 -7.22
CA LEU A 26 -11.60 13.23 -5.94
C LEU A 26 -12.10 14.70 -5.92
N ASP A 27 -11.29 15.61 -6.44
CA ASP A 27 -11.66 17.02 -6.59
C ASP A 27 -12.92 17.18 -7.47
N SER A 28 -13.00 16.43 -8.60
CA SER A 28 -14.16 16.47 -9.50
C SER A 28 -15.44 15.87 -8.90
N GLU A 29 -15.32 15.01 -7.88
CA GLU A 29 -16.43 14.39 -7.15
C GLU A 29 -16.72 15.10 -5.81
N GLU A 30 -16.06 16.22 -5.55
CA GLU A 30 -16.17 17.00 -4.30
C GLU A 30 -15.88 16.17 -3.03
N ILE A 31 -14.98 15.18 -3.14
CA ILE A 31 -14.59 14.32 -2.02
C ILE A 31 -13.37 14.91 -1.33
N ASN A 32 -13.51 15.24 -0.04
CA ASN A 32 -12.45 15.77 0.77
C ASN A 32 -11.41 14.68 1.14
N TYR A 33 -10.13 15.04 1.03
CA TYR A 33 -9.02 14.14 1.28
C TYR A 33 -7.84 14.88 1.93
N GLU A 34 -6.89 14.11 2.46
CA GLU A 34 -5.54 14.55 2.76
C GLU A 34 -4.54 13.95 1.77
N TYR A 35 -3.39 14.61 1.60
CA TYR A 35 -2.35 14.19 0.68
C TYR A 35 -0.97 14.27 1.33
N LEU A 36 -0.15 13.22 1.15
CA LEU A 36 1.21 13.17 1.68
C LEU A 36 2.16 12.47 0.71
N ASP A 37 3.21 13.18 0.30
CA ASP A 37 4.31 12.64 -0.49
C ASP A 37 5.68 13.02 0.09
N GLY A 38 6.76 12.76 -0.67
CA GLY A 38 8.13 13.05 -0.27
C GLY A 38 8.41 14.54 -0.03
N SER A 39 7.64 15.45 -0.64
CA SER A 39 7.80 16.89 -0.55
C SER A 39 7.04 17.52 0.64
N THR A 40 6.15 16.77 1.28
CA THR A 40 5.31 17.25 2.38
C THR A 40 6.17 17.55 3.61
N LYS A 41 6.20 18.82 4.03
CA LYS A 41 7.01 19.30 5.17
C LYS A 41 6.37 18.99 6.53
N ASN A 42 5.09 19.30 6.70
CA ASN A 42 4.38 19.17 7.98
C ASN A 42 3.58 17.85 8.06
N ARG A 43 4.27 16.72 7.94
CA ARG A 43 3.64 15.38 7.85
C ARG A 43 2.71 15.06 9.02
N MET A 44 3.13 15.38 10.24
CA MET A 44 2.33 15.11 11.44
C MET A 44 1.05 15.93 11.50
N GLU A 45 1.09 17.17 11.03
CA GLU A 45 -0.10 18.02 10.95
C GLU A 45 -1.13 17.44 9.98
N VAL A 46 -0.69 16.98 8.80
CA VAL A 46 -1.54 16.33 7.80
C VAL A 46 -2.16 15.04 8.36
N VAL A 47 -1.36 14.23 9.05
CA VAL A 47 -1.82 13.00 9.71
C VAL A 47 -2.88 13.31 10.78
N ASN A 48 -2.64 14.30 11.63
CA ASN A 48 -3.59 14.69 12.67
C ASN A 48 -4.90 15.21 12.06
N LYS A 49 -4.83 16.06 11.03
CA LYS A 49 -6.01 16.52 10.28
C LYS A 49 -6.84 15.36 9.75
N PHE A 50 -6.20 14.34 9.18
CA PHE A 50 -6.91 13.15 8.71
C PHE A 50 -7.54 12.37 9.86
N ASN A 51 -6.80 12.13 10.94
CA ASN A 51 -7.30 11.33 12.06
C ASN A 51 -8.49 12.02 12.75
N GLU A 52 -8.45 13.32 12.95
CA GLU A 52 -9.42 14.11 13.71
C GLU A 52 -10.65 14.54 12.88
N SER A 53 -10.48 14.72 11.57
CA SER A 53 -11.57 15.16 10.70
C SER A 53 -12.56 14.03 10.42
N GLU A 54 -13.85 14.32 10.57
CA GLU A 54 -14.91 13.40 10.12
C GLU A 54 -15.22 13.55 8.63
N ASP A 55 -14.89 14.67 8.04
CA ASP A 55 -15.16 15.00 6.64
C ASP A 55 -14.11 14.42 5.68
N LYS A 56 -12.85 14.38 6.11
CA LYS A 56 -11.74 13.84 5.31
C LYS A 56 -11.67 12.32 5.42
N LYS A 57 -12.34 11.64 4.51
CA LYS A 57 -12.44 10.17 4.51
C LYS A 57 -11.34 9.47 3.72
N VAL A 58 -10.60 10.20 2.88
CA VAL A 58 -9.55 9.64 2.02
C VAL A 58 -8.21 10.26 2.36
N PHE A 59 -7.17 9.44 2.41
CA PHE A 59 -5.79 9.90 2.53
C PHE A 59 -4.94 9.29 1.43
N LEU A 60 -4.42 10.12 0.54
CA LEU A 60 -3.52 9.74 -0.54
C LEU A 60 -2.07 9.79 -0.05
N LEU A 61 -1.37 8.67 -0.11
CA LEU A 61 -0.01 8.54 0.44
C LEU A 61 0.96 7.92 -0.58
N SER A 62 2.09 8.57 -0.76
CA SER A 62 3.21 7.93 -1.45
C SER A 62 3.82 6.85 -0.56
N LEU A 63 4.03 5.63 -1.11
CA LEU A 63 4.66 4.51 -0.40
C LEU A 63 6.01 4.88 0.22
N LYS A 64 6.84 5.65 -0.50
CA LYS A 64 8.13 6.13 0.01
C LYS A 64 7.99 7.05 1.21
N ALA A 65 6.97 7.89 1.23
CA ALA A 65 6.73 8.82 2.32
C ALA A 65 6.09 8.16 3.54
N SER A 66 5.40 7.03 3.38
CA SER A 66 4.76 6.29 4.47
C SER A 66 5.74 5.61 5.43
N GLY A 67 7.02 5.50 5.07
CA GLY A 67 8.06 4.81 5.86
C GLY A 67 8.39 5.44 7.23
N THR A 68 7.90 6.61 7.57
CA THR A 68 8.31 7.43 8.72
C THR A 68 7.36 7.37 9.93
N GLY A 69 6.96 6.19 10.38
CA GLY A 69 6.31 6.05 11.70
C GLY A 69 4.93 6.70 11.86
N LEU A 70 4.23 7.00 10.77
CA LEU A 70 2.91 7.63 10.79
C LEU A 70 1.89 6.74 11.54
N ASN A 71 1.02 7.36 12.33
CA ASN A 71 -0.08 6.69 13.01
C ASN A 71 -1.41 7.03 12.30
N LEU A 72 -2.01 6.04 11.63
CA LEU A 72 -3.21 6.20 10.79
C LEU A 72 -4.33 5.26 11.22
N THR A 73 -4.45 5.03 12.54
CA THR A 73 -5.41 4.10 13.13
C THR A 73 -6.88 4.52 13.01
N SER A 74 -7.16 5.72 12.53
CA SER A 74 -8.53 6.12 12.20
C SER A 74 -9.07 5.45 10.93
N ALA A 75 -8.17 4.92 10.07
CA ALA A 75 -8.55 4.24 8.83
C ALA A 75 -8.77 2.75 9.04
N ASP A 76 -9.77 2.23 8.35
CA ASP A 76 -10.16 0.81 8.36
C ASP A 76 -10.16 0.18 6.97
N ILE A 77 -9.85 0.95 5.93
CA ILE A 77 -9.63 0.46 4.56
C ILE A 77 -8.26 0.93 4.06
N VAL A 78 -7.50 0.01 3.47
CA VAL A 78 -6.22 0.27 2.82
C VAL A 78 -6.28 -0.19 1.38
N ILE A 79 -5.94 0.69 0.44
CA ILE A 79 -5.90 0.39 -0.99
C ILE A 79 -4.48 0.61 -1.51
N HIS A 80 -3.84 -0.44 -2.02
CA HIS A 80 -2.62 -0.36 -2.81
C HIS A 80 -3.01 -0.29 -4.28
N VAL A 81 -2.79 0.87 -4.91
CA VAL A 81 -3.19 1.13 -6.31
C VAL A 81 -2.28 0.40 -7.29
N ASP A 82 -1.03 0.26 -6.90
CA ASP A 82 0.00 -0.46 -7.66
C ASP A 82 0.80 -1.37 -6.71
N PRO A 83 1.15 -2.60 -7.12
CA PRO A 83 1.93 -3.51 -6.32
C PRO A 83 3.39 -3.05 -6.26
N TRP A 84 4.03 -3.24 -5.12
CA TRP A 84 5.45 -3.00 -4.96
C TRP A 84 6.21 -4.32 -5.00
N TRP A 85 7.38 -4.34 -5.67
CA TRP A 85 8.20 -5.55 -5.76
C TRP A 85 8.64 -6.12 -4.40
N ASN A 86 8.69 -5.28 -3.35
CA ASN A 86 9.01 -5.69 -1.98
C ASN A 86 7.73 -5.71 -1.12
N PRO A 87 7.18 -6.89 -0.80
CA PRO A 87 5.95 -7.02 -0.01
C PRO A 87 6.07 -6.50 1.42
N GLN A 88 7.29 -6.39 1.97
CA GLN A 88 7.50 -5.87 3.32
C GLN A 88 7.17 -4.37 3.40
N ILE A 89 7.43 -3.61 2.34
CA ILE A 89 7.09 -2.17 2.30
C ILE A 89 5.57 -1.99 2.26
N GLU A 90 4.86 -2.83 1.51
CA GLU A 90 3.39 -2.81 1.51
C GLU A 90 2.81 -3.19 2.88
N ARG A 91 3.36 -4.22 3.53
CA ARG A 91 2.97 -4.58 4.91
C ARG A 91 3.22 -3.42 5.86
N GLN A 92 4.41 -2.82 5.81
CA GLN A 92 4.75 -1.68 6.66
C GLN A 92 3.77 -0.51 6.44
N ALA A 93 3.35 -0.24 5.21
CA ALA A 93 2.34 0.77 4.91
C ALA A 93 0.97 0.39 5.49
N THR A 94 0.55 -0.85 5.35
CA THR A 94 -0.70 -1.38 5.91
C THR A 94 -0.69 -1.33 7.46
N ASP A 95 0.44 -1.63 8.08
CA ASP A 95 0.61 -1.59 9.55
C ASP A 95 0.45 -0.18 10.14
N ARG A 96 0.41 0.87 9.32
CA ARG A 96 0.06 2.23 9.78
C ARG A 96 -1.39 2.34 10.21
N ALA A 97 -2.29 1.59 9.57
CA ALA A 97 -3.69 1.47 9.97
C ALA A 97 -3.88 0.40 11.05
N HIS A 98 -3.11 -0.69 11.00
CA HIS A 98 -3.22 -1.83 11.91
C HIS A 98 -2.19 -1.74 13.05
N ARG A 99 -2.36 -0.80 13.97
CA ARG A 99 -1.52 -0.62 15.16
C ARG A 99 -2.29 -0.88 16.45
N MET A 100 -1.55 -0.99 17.56
CA MET A 100 -2.15 -1.00 18.91
C MET A 100 -3.07 0.22 19.08
N GLY A 101 -4.33 -0.02 19.48
CA GLY A 101 -5.40 0.97 19.56
C GLY A 101 -6.39 0.92 18.40
N GLN A 102 -6.15 0.13 17.35
CA GLN A 102 -7.13 -0.14 16.31
C GLN A 102 -8.10 -1.23 16.77
N ASN A 103 -9.35 -0.86 16.96
CA ASN A 103 -10.42 -1.78 17.38
C ASN A 103 -11.27 -2.29 16.20
N LYS A 104 -11.05 -1.74 14.98
CA LYS A 104 -11.77 -2.14 13.78
C LYS A 104 -10.95 -3.12 12.95
N LYS A 105 -11.63 -4.02 12.26
CA LYS A 105 -11.00 -4.88 11.25
C LYS A 105 -10.53 -4.01 10.08
N VAL A 106 -9.25 -4.06 9.76
CA VAL A 106 -8.69 -3.35 8.60
C VAL A 106 -8.83 -4.23 7.36
N MET A 107 -9.49 -3.70 6.34
CA MET A 107 -9.61 -4.34 5.03
C MET A 107 -8.52 -3.82 4.10
N VAL A 108 -7.83 -4.74 3.42
CA VAL A 108 -6.73 -4.40 2.51
C VAL A 108 -7.06 -4.85 1.10
N TYR A 109 -7.03 -3.90 0.16
CA TYR A 109 -7.25 -4.14 -1.25
C TYR A 109 -5.95 -3.86 -2.02
N LYS A 110 -5.62 -4.76 -2.95
CA LYS A 110 -4.55 -4.56 -3.93
C LYS A 110 -5.17 -4.53 -5.32
N LEU A 111 -4.98 -3.44 -6.04
CA LEU A 111 -5.46 -3.33 -7.41
C LEU A 111 -4.39 -3.90 -8.35
N ILE A 112 -4.79 -4.84 -9.18
CA ILE A 112 -3.90 -5.53 -10.12
C ILE A 112 -4.50 -5.45 -11.51
N THR A 113 -3.74 -4.93 -12.45
CA THR A 113 -4.15 -4.88 -13.85
C THR A 113 -3.90 -6.24 -14.50
N LYS A 114 -4.96 -6.87 -15.00
CA LYS A 114 -4.89 -8.18 -15.63
C LYS A 114 -4.07 -8.13 -16.94
N GLY A 115 -3.23 -9.13 -17.16
CA GLY A 115 -2.40 -9.23 -18.37
C GLY A 115 -1.16 -8.33 -18.37
N THR A 116 -0.77 -7.76 -17.22
CA THR A 116 0.37 -6.83 -17.11
C THR A 116 1.52 -7.38 -16.28
N VAL A 117 2.59 -6.61 -16.19
CA VAL A 117 3.74 -6.88 -15.31
C VAL A 117 3.34 -6.98 -13.83
N GLU A 118 2.22 -6.37 -13.44
CA GLU A 118 1.71 -6.41 -12.07
C GLU A 118 1.31 -7.83 -11.65
N GLU A 119 0.68 -8.61 -12.53
CA GLU A 119 0.39 -10.04 -12.24
C GLU A 119 1.69 -10.85 -12.05
N LYS A 120 2.70 -10.58 -12.88
CA LYS A 120 4.01 -11.23 -12.75
C LYS A 120 4.69 -10.85 -11.43
N MET A 121 4.56 -9.60 -11.02
CA MET A 121 5.10 -9.11 -9.76
C MET A 121 4.44 -9.76 -8.54
N LEU A 122 3.12 -9.99 -8.57
CA LEU A 122 2.44 -10.76 -7.52
C LEU A 122 2.97 -12.18 -7.40
N LYS A 123 3.10 -12.88 -8.52
CA LYS A 123 3.69 -14.24 -8.52
C LYS A 123 5.08 -14.26 -7.93
N LEU A 124 5.89 -13.22 -8.19
CA LEU A 124 7.23 -13.08 -7.60
C LEU A 124 7.16 -12.82 -6.08
N GLN A 125 6.21 -12.00 -5.63
CA GLN A 125 5.98 -11.76 -4.20
C GLN A 125 5.59 -13.05 -3.48
N ASP A 126 4.67 -13.83 -4.05
CA ASP A 126 4.20 -15.10 -3.47
C ASP A 126 5.34 -16.12 -3.37
N ARG A 127 6.14 -16.28 -4.43
CA ARG A 127 7.34 -17.13 -4.38
C ARG A 127 8.35 -16.68 -3.31
N LYS A 128 8.59 -15.37 -3.18
CA LYS A 128 9.46 -14.85 -2.11
C LYS A 128 8.91 -15.15 -0.72
N LYS A 129 7.60 -15.07 -0.55
CA LYS A 129 6.95 -15.40 0.72
C LYS A 129 7.11 -16.89 1.04
N GLU A 130 6.85 -17.78 0.08
CA GLU A 130 7.02 -19.22 0.23
C GLU A 130 8.46 -19.58 0.62
N VAL A 131 9.45 -18.98 -0.05
CA VAL A 131 10.87 -19.18 0.27
C VAL A 131 11.20 -18.68 1.67
N PHE A 132 10.67 -17.51 2.06
CA PHE A 132 10.91 -16.94 3.39
C PHE A 132 10.25 -17.79 4.49
N ASP A 133 9.03 -18.24 4.28
CA ASP A 133 8.30 -19.10 5.21
C ASP A 133 8.99 -20.47 5.32
N ALA A 134 9.46 -21.05 4.22
CA ALA A 134 10.23 -22.30 4.21
C ALA A 134 11.59 -22.19 4.91
N VAL A 135 12.24 -21.02 4.87
CA VAL A 135 13.52 -20.77 5.58
C VAL A 135 13.30 -20.61 7.08
N ILE A 136 12.18 -20.05 7.50
CA ILE A 136 11.83 -19.91 8.93
C ILE A 136 11.40 -21.26 9.51
N ASP A 137 10.65 -22.07 8.78
CA ASP A 137 10.18 -23.39 9.22
C ASP A 137 11.28 -24.47 9.16
N SER A 138 12.30 -24.29 8.32
CA SER A 138 13.42 -25.21 8.22
C SER A 138 14.64 -24.66 8.96
N ASN A 139 14.95 -25.26 10.08
CA ASN A 139 16.28 -25.14 10.74
C ASN A 139 17.41 -25.73 9.85
N SER A 140 17.20 -25.90 8.57
CA SER A 140 18.15 -26.45 7.59
C SER A 140 18.24 -25.53 6.37
N GLY A 141 19.39 -24.85 6.27
CA GLY A 141 19.72 -23.91 5.22
C GLY A 141 19.61 -24.43 3.79
N SER A 142 18.56 -24.08 3.12
CA SER A 142 18.48 -24.12 1.67
C SER A 142 17.84 -22.83 1.18
N LEU A 143 18.67 -21.82 0.98
CA LEU A 143 18.33 -20.61 0.24
C LEU A 143 18.08 -21.02 -1.22
N SER A 144 16.84 -21.21 -1.61
CA SER A 144 16.50 -21.26 -3.03
C SER A 144 16.71 -19.86 -3.60
N LYS A 145 17.84 -19.69 -4.27
CA LYS A 145 18.24 -18.43 -4.94
C LYS A 145 17.23 -18.15 -6.05
N VAL A 146 16.79 -16.90 -6.16
CA VAL A 146 16.15 -16.40 -7.39
C VAL A 146 17.08 -16.75 -8.54
N THR A 147 16.62 -17.60 -9.45
CA THR A 147 17.45 -18.07 -10.56
C THR A 147 17.39 -17.07 -11.71
N TRP A 148 18.39 -17.11 -12.60
CA TRP A 148 18.39 -16.33 -13.85
C TRP A 148 17.15 -16.61 -14.69
N ASN A 149 16.64 -17.84 -14.66
CA ASN A 149 15.39 -18.22 -15.32
C ASN A 149 14.17 -17.45 -14.77
N ASP A 150 14.11 -17.21 -13.46
CA ASP A 150 13.03 -16.43 -12.85
C ASP A 150 13.04 -14.97 -13.36
N ILE A 151 14.25 -14.43 -13.60
CA ILE A 151 14.43 -13.08 -14.17
C ILE A 151 14.03 -13.06 -15.64
N GLN A 152 14.42 -14.07 -16.42
CA GLN A 152 14.04 -14.18 -17.84
C GLN A 152 12.52 -14.33 -18.00
N GLU A 153 11.87 -15.12 -17.16
CA GLU A 153 10.40 -15.28 -17.19
C GLU A 153 9.68 -13.96 -16.87
N LEU A 154 10.24 -13.14 -15.97
CA LEU A 154 9.74 -11.80 -15.67
C LEU A 154 9.89 -10.81 -16.84
N LEU A 155 10.98 -10.94 -17.59
CA LEU A 155 11.29 -10.03 -18.71
C LEU A 155 10.71 -10.50 -20.04
N SER A 156 10.30 -11.77 -20.15
CA SER A 156 9.66 -12.30 -21.36
C SER A 156 8.24 -11.73 -21.50
N VAL A 157 8.15 -10.57 -22.14
CA VAL A 157 6.90 -10.01 -22.64
C VAL A 157 6.59 -10.72 -23.97
N LYS A 158 5.50 -11.47 -24.01
CA LYS A 158 4.82 -11.75 -25.28
C LYS A 158 3.80 -10.67 -25.53
#